data_011ee74b0f1578f77364d60df72c161a
#
_entry.id   011ee74b0f1578f77364d60df72c161a
#
_cell.length_a   1.000
_cell.length_b   1.000
_cell.length_c   1.000
_cell.angle_alpha   90.00
_cell.angle_beta   90.00
_cell.angle_gamma   90.00
#
_symmetry.space_group_name_H-M   'P 1'
#
loop_
_entity.id
_entity.type
_entity.pdbx_description
1 polymer ?
#
loop_
_entity_poly.entity_id
_entity_poly.type
_entity_poly.pdbx_seq_one_letter_code
_entity_poly.pdbx_strand_id
1 'polypeptide(L)'
;MKLRSLLSLRADATNLTEIPVHSLLDVVNIPTAARATPWSLIARRFFYALLLIIVVAFVAYMDRNGYSEPLTFIDALYYSAVTLSTTGYGDITPVTQSAR
;
A
#
# COMPACT_ATOMS: atom_id res chain seq x y z
N MET A 1 43.79 41.40 18.81
CA MET A 1 42.34 41.14 18.82
C MET A 1 41.82 40.33 17.63
N LYS A 2 42.31 40.57 16.41
CA LYS A 2 41.90 39.83 15.21
C LYS A 2 42.28 38.33 15.21
N LEU A 3 43.37 37.93 15.83
CA LEU A 3 43.81 36.54 15.91
C LEU A 3 42.91 35.67 16.79
N ARG A 4 42.37 36.21 17.88
CA ARG A 4 41.42 35.48 18.75
C ARG A 4 40.09 35.20 18.08
N SER A 5 39.61 36.14 17.27
CA SER A 5 38.35 35.93 16.53
C SER A 5 38.53 34.92 15.39
N LEU A 6 39.67 34.89 14.73
CA LEU A 6 39.99 33.89 13.72
C LEU A 6 40.18 32.48 14.31
N LEU A 7 40.78 32.40 15.50
CA LEU A 7 40.92 31.13 16.21
C LEU A 7 39.56 30.58 16.70
N SER A 8 38.67 31.46 17.13
CA SER A 8 37.32 31.03 17.52
C SER A 8 36.49 30.54 16.31
N LEU A 9 36.59 31.24 15.16
CA LEU A 9 35.96 30.79 13.92
C LEU A 9 36.53 29.46 13.43
N ARG A 10 37.82 29.23 13.60
CA ARG A 10 38.45 27.95 13.26
C ARG A 10 38.03 26.84 14.22
N ALA A 11 37.89 27.12 15.50
CA ALA A 11 37.37 26.18 16.49
C ALA A 11 35.91 25.81 16.21
N ASP A 12 35.08 26.78 15.82
CA ASP A 12 33.69 26.53 15.43
C ASP A 12 33.61 25.71 14.15
N ALA A 13 34.48 25.95 13.17
CA ALA A 13 34.57 25.16 11.94
C ALA A 13 35.01 23.71 12.20
N THR A 14 35.93 23.47 13.13
CA THR A 14 36.34 22.12 13.53
C THR A 14 35.22 21.39 14.28
N ASN A 15 34.46 22.10 15.09
CA ASN A 15 33.26 21.50 15.75
C ASN A 15 32.20 21.08 14.75
N LEU A 16 32.05 21.80 13.65
CA LEU A 16 31.10 21.42 12.57
C LEU A 16 31.57 20.19 11.79
N THR A 17 32.88 19.94 11.68
CA THR A 17 33.45 18.75 11.04
C THR A 17 33.42 17.51 11.95
N GLU A 18 33.31 17.70 13.24
CA GLU A 18 33.22 16.63 14.23
C GLU A 18 31.80 16.28 14.62
N ILE A 19 30.80 16.58 13.79
CA ILE A 19 29.46 16.10 14.00
C ILE A 19 29.50 14.57 14.03
N PRO A 20 29.22 13.93 15.18
CA PRO A 20 29.33 12.48 15.28
C PRO A 20 28.31 11.83 14.33
N VAL A 21 28.75 10.79 13.64
CA VAL A 21 27.94 10.07 12.66
C VAL A 21 26.58 9.62 13.24
N HIS A 22 26.53 9.35 14.54
CA HIS A 22 25.28 9.00 15.22
C HIS A 22 24.27 10.15 15.26
N SER A 23 24.70 11.42 15.34
CA SER A 23 23.77 12.56 15.29
C SER A 23 23.22 12.79 13.89
N LEU A 24 23.98 12.49 12.84
CA LEU A 24 23.50 12.47 11.46
C LEU A 24 22.50 11.31 11.23
N LEU A 25 22.75 10.17 11.85
CA LEU A 25 21.83 9.03 11.84
C LEU A 25 20.53 9.35 12.59
N ASP A 26 20.59 10.16 13.65
CA ASP A 26 19.40 10.62 14.38
C ASP A 26 18.55 11.59 13.56
N VAL A 27 19.14 12.42 12.72
CA VAL A 27 18.43 13.31 11.79
C VAL A 27 17.80 12.51 10.63
N VAL A 28 18.47 11.46 10.18
CA VAL A 28 17.99 10.53 9.14
C VAL A 28 17.13 9.43 9.77
N ASN A 29 17.04 9.38 11.09
CA ASN A 29 16.28 8.37 11.79
C ASN A 29 14.78 8.56 11.53
N ILE A 30 14.34 7.94 10.44
CA ILE A 30 12.94 7.64 10.22
C ILE A 30 12.45 6.95 11.48
N PRO A 31 11.39 7.46 12.14
CA PRO A 31 10.94 6.91 13.41
C PRO A 31 10.83 5.40 13.30
N THR A 32 11.50 4.69 14.21
CA THR A 32 11.54 3.23 14.27
C THR A 32 10.14 2.62 14.35
N ALA A 33 9.15 3.40 14.77
CA ALA A 33 7.74 3.05 14.71
C ALA A 33 7.24 2.83 13.25
N ALA A 34 7.82 3.51 12.26
CA ALA A 34 7.52 3.27 10.85
C ALA A 34 8.23 2.02 10.30
N ARG A 35 9.27 1.55 10.97
CA ARG A 35 9.96 0.28 10.67
C ARG A 35 9.32 -0.92 11.36
N ALA A 36 8.61 -0.72 12.46
CA ALA A 36 7.95 -1.79 13.17
C ALA A 36 6.78 -2.31 12.32
N THR A 37 7.07 -3.31 11.53
CA THR A 37 6.13 -4.14 10.80
C THR A 37 5.45 -3.51 9.57
N PRO A 38 6.20 -3.20 8.48
CA PRO A 38 5.58 -2.99 7.17
C PRO A 38 4.78 -4.23 6.73
N TRP A 39 5.17 -5.39 7.21
CA TRP A 39 4.51 -6.66 6.92
C TRP A 39 3.08 -6.75 7.44
N SER A 40 2.82 -6.24 8.65
CA SER A 40 1.45 -6.23 9.21
C SER A 40 0.52 -5.29 8.45
N LEU A 41 1.04 -4.16 7.98
CA LEU A 41 0.26 -3.22 7.15
C LEU A 41 -0.06 -3.81 5.77
N ILE A 42 0.91 -4.48 5.16
CA ILE A 42 0.73 -5.18 3.88
C ILE A 42 -0.26 -6.32 4.04
N ALA A 43 -0.10 -7.15 5.06
CA ALA A 43 -1.00 -8.27 5.35
C ALA A 43 -2.44 -7.78 5.60
N ARG A 44 -2.61 -6.68 6.33
CA ARG A 44 -3.93 -6.09 6.58
C ARG A 44 -4.58 -5.55 5.29
N ARG A 45 -3.81 -4.89 4.44
CA ARG A 45 -4.31 -4.40 3.13
C ARG A 45 -4.68 -5.56 2.22
N PHE A 46 -3.85 -6.59 2.19
CA PHE A 46 -4.11 -7.81 1.44
C PHE A 46 -5.39 -8.50 1.93
N PHE A 47 -5.59 -8.57 3.25
CA PHE A 47 -6.79 -9.12 3.85
C PHE A 47 -8.06 -8.34 3.43
N TYR A 48 -8.01 -7.01 3.45
CA TYR A 48 -9.14 -6.20 2.99
C TYR A 48 -9.42 -6.37 1.50
N ALA A 49 -8.40 -6.48 0.67
CA ALA A 49 -8.55 -6.74 -0.75
C ALA A 49 -9.21 -8.10 -1.01
N LEU A 50 -8.76 -9.13 -0.31
CA LEU A 50 -9.35 -10.47 -0.39
C LEU A 50 -10.82 -10.47 0.08
N LEU A 51 -11.09 -9.81 1.19
CA LEU A 51 -12.45 -9.67 1.73
C LEU A 51 -13.36 -8.95 0.72
N LEU A 52 -12.86 -7.89 0.06
CA LEU A 52 -13.60 -7.18 -0.98
C LEU A 52 -13.94 -8.11 -2.14
N ILE A 53 -13.00 -8.91 -2.62
CA ILE A 53 -13.23 -9.89 -3.69
C ILE A 53 -14.34 -10.88 -3.29
N ILE A 54 -14.29 -11.39 -2.06
CA ILE A 54 -15.30 -12.34 -1.55
C ILE A 54 -16.68 -11.68 -1.48
N VAL A 55 -16.76 -10.43 -1.00
CA VAL A 55 -18.04 -9.69 -0.92
C VAL A 55 -18.63 -9.46 -2.32
N VAL A 56 -17.81 -9.00 -3.27
CA VAL A 56 -18.24 -8.78 -4.66
C VAL A 56 -18.66 -10.10 -5.31
N ALA A 57 -17.90 -11.17 -5.10
CA ALA A 57 -18.25 -12.50 -5.58
C ALA A 57 -19.58 -13.02 -5.01
N PHE A 58 -19.82 -12.75 -3.73
CA PHE A 58 -21.08 -13.14 -3.08
C PHE A 58 -22.27 -12.37 -3.67
N VAL A 59 -22.12 -11.06 -3.87
CA VAL A 59 -23.17 -10.23 -4.51
C VAL A 59 -23.43 -10.70 -5.94
N ALA A 60 -22.37 -10.95 -6.72
CA ALA A 60 -22.51 -11.49 -8.08
C ALA A 60 -23.18 -12.86 -8.10
N TYR A 61 -22.88 -13.70 -7.13
CA TYR A 61 -23.51 -15.02 -6.99
C TYR A 61 -25.00 -14.92 -6.64
N MET A 62 -25.40 -13.94 -5.83
CA MET A 62 -26.82 -13.73 -5.51
C MET A 62 -27.64 -13.38 -6.76
N ASP A 63 -27.05 -12.64 -7.69
CA ASP A 63 -27.69 -12.28 -8.98
C ASP A 63 -27.16 -13.13 -10.15
N ARG A 64 -26.81 -14.37 -9.88
CA ARG A 64 -26.17 -15.31 -10.82
C ARG A 64 -26.90 -15.48 -12.17
N ASN A 65 -28.21 -15.29 -12.20
CA ASN A 65 -29.01 -15.38 -13.41
C ASN A 65 -28.99 -14.11 -14.26
N GLY A 66 -28.42 -13.02 -13.72
CA GLY A 66 -28.29 -11.75 -14.41
C GLY A 66 -27.06 -11.63 -15.32
N TYR A 67 -26.27 -12.68 -15.42
CA TYR A 67 -25.06 -12.74 -16.24
C TYR A 67 -25.30 -13.51 -17.53
N SER A 68 -24.34 -13.44 -18.46
CA SER A 68 -24.40 -14.12 -19.75
C SER A 68 -24.57 -15.64 -19.62
N GLU A 69 -24.05 -16.21 -18.55
CA GLU A 69 -24.25 -17.60 -18.15
C GLU A 69 -24.55 -17.67 -16.64
N PRO A 70 -25.32 -18.67 -16.18
CA PRO A 70 -25.60 -18.83 -14.76
C PRO A 70 -24.29 -19.09 -13.99
N LEU A 71 -23.91 -18.16 -13.12
CA LEU A 71 -22.65 -18.22 -12.40
C LEU A 71 -22.66 -19.31 -11.32
N THR A 72 -21.63 -20.13 -11.32
CA THR A 72 -21.27 -20.90 -10.12
C THR A 72 -20.52 -19.99 -9.14
N PHE A 73 -20.35 -20.42 -7.89
CA PHE A 73 -19.61 -19.63 -6.91
C PHE A 73 -18.15 -19.39 -7.33
N ILE A 74 -17.55 -20.38 -7.99
CA ILE A 74 -16.18 -20.27 -8.54
C ILE A 74 -16.13 -19.25 -9.68
N ASP A 75 -17.12 -19.26 -10.56
CA ASP A 75 -17.23 -18.29 -11.66
C ASP A 75 -17.44 -16.87 -11.13
N ALA A 76 -18.20 -16.71 -10.06
CA ALA A 76 -18.39 -15.43 -9.39
C ALA A 76 -17.08 -14.91 -8.75
N LEU A 77 -16.28 -15.78 -8.14
CA LEU A 77 -14.94 -15.44 -7.65
C LEU A 77 -14.00 -15.04 -8.79
N TYR A 78 -13.98 -15.80 -9.84
CA TYR A 78 -13.20 -15.52 -11.05
C TYR A 78 -13.59 -14.17 -11.65
N TYR A 79 -14.87 -13.95 -11.89
CA TYR A 79 -15.41 -12.69 -12.42
C TYR A 79 -15.01 -11.49 -11.55
N SER A 80 -15.16 -11.62 -10.23
CA SER A 80 -14.80 -10.57 -9.28
C SER A 80 -13.31 -10.26 -9.31
N ALA A 81 -12.46 -11.29 -9.33
CA ALA A 81 -11.01 -11.12 -9.40
C ALA A 81 -10.58 -10.45 -10.71
N VAL A 82 -11.11 -10.88 -11.85
CA VAL A 82 -10.82 -10.32 -13.17
C VAL A 82 -11.31 -8.87 -13.29
N THR A 83 -12.47 -8.57 -12.73
CA THR A 83 -13.05 -7.23 -12.76
C THR A 83 -12.28 -6.28 -11.85
N LEU A 84 -11.99 -6.69 -10.61
CA LEU A 84 -11.25 -5.86 -9.65
C LEU A 84 -9.78 -5.67 -10.04
N SER A 85 -9.19 -6.63 -10.73
CA SER A 85 -7.84 -6.47 -11.31
C SER A 85 -7.81 -5.57 -12.55
N THR A 86 -8.96 -5.06 -12.98
CA THR A 86 -9.12 -4.25 -14.21
C THR A 86 -8.75 -4.97 -15.50
N THR A 87 -8.60 -6.28 -15.47
CA THR A 87 -8.27 -7.09 -16.65
C THR A 87 -9.47 -7.19 -17.61
N GLY A 88 -10.67 -7.48 -17.08
CA GLY A 88 -11.93 -7.42 -17.80
C GLY A 88 -11.94 -8.23 -19.10
N TYR A 89 -11.73 -9.54 -19.03
CA TYR A 89 -11.69 -10.41 -20.25
C TYR A 89 -13.00 -10.39 -21.06
N GLY A 90 -14.14 -10.05 -20.42
CA GLY A 90 -15.43 -9.98 -21.11
C GLY A 90 -16.05 -11.33 -21.44
N ASP A 91 -15.53 -12.42 -20.90
CA ASP A 91 -16.07 -13.77 -21.01
C ASP A 91 -17.37 -13.93 -20.21
N ILE A 92 -17.41 -13.33 -19.03
CA ILE A 92 -18.60 -13.24 -18.18
C ILE A 92 -19.04 -11.78 -18.11
N THR A 93 -20.25 -11.47 -18.53
CA THR A 93 -20.75 -10.09 -18.56
C THR A 93 -22.13 -9.99 -17.92
N PRO A 94 -22.41 -8.91 -17.15
CA PRO A 94 -23.74 -8.66 -16.65
C PRO A 94 -24.69 -8.27 -17.79
N VAL A 95 -25.81 -8.95 -17.91
CA VAL A 95 -26.84 -8.73 -18.94
C VAL A 95 -28.06 -8.02 -18.40
N THR A 96 -28.40 -8.23 -17.12
CA THR A 96 -29.53 -7.56 -16.49
C THR A 96 -29.14 -6.24 -15.86
N GLN A 97 -30.13 -5.39 -15.62
CA GLN A 97 -29.91 -4.09 -14.97
C GLN A 97 -29.52 -4.23 -13.50
N SER A 98 -29.95 -5.31 -12.83
CA SER A 98 -29.57 -5.61 -11.45
C SER A 98 -28.13 -6.07 -11.31
N ALA A 99 -27.57 -6.72 -12.33
CA ALA A 99 -26.20 -7.20 -12.33
C ALA A 99 -25.16 -6.13 -12.76
N ARG A 100 -25.60 -5.02 -13.31
CA ARG A 100 -24.75 -3.88 -13.70
C ARG A 100 -24.50 -2.92 -12.54
#